data_dedf7a00a0825c9486748fe32d0ab7cd
#
_entry.id   dedf7a00a0825c9486748fe32d0ab7cd
#
_cell.length_a   1.000
_cell.length_b   1.000
_cell.length_c   1.000
_cell.angle_alpha   90.00
_cell.angle_beta   90.00
_cell.angle_gamma   90.00
#
_symmetry.space_group_name_H-M   'P 1'
#
loop_
_entity.id
_entity.type
_entity.pdbx_description
1 polymer ?
#
loop_
_entity_poly.entity_id
_entity_poly.type
_entity_poly.pdbx_seq_one_letter_code
_entity_poly.pdbx_strand_id
1 'polypeptide(L)'
;LQQLISVKDSEKTVAGIIATAQRVFQRFLKKDFIGAFCGETTLPLDVDGKQLIIFGLDRNNRDIVAPLLTAILHMVVSRNVSRSTPRQDPLVVSIDELPTIYLPQLVNWLNENREDGFCGILGFQNISQLEK
;
A
#
# COMPACT_ATOMS: atom_id res chain seq x y z
N LEU A 1 -14.06 -15.87 3.66
CA LEU A 1 -15.37 -16.08 4.33
C LEU A 1 -15.85 -17.52 4.16
N GLN A 2 -15.82 -18.15 2.96
CA GLN A 2 -16.24 -19.54 2.75
C GLN A 2 -15.41 -20.53 3.56
N GLN A 3 -14.10 -20.35 3.70
CA GLN A 3 -13.23 -21.20 4.53
C GLN A 3 -13.56 -21.10 6.02
N LEU A 4 -13.95 -19.92 6.52
CA LEU A 4 -14.40 -19.75 7.90
C LEU A 4 -15.73 -20.46 8.18
N ILE A 5 -16.62 -20.51 7.19
CA ILE A 5 -17.91 -21.20 7.30
C ILE A 5 -17.71 -22.72 7.34
N SER A 6 -16.79 -23.27 6.54
CA SER A 6 -16.51 -24.71 6.49
C SER A 6 -15.81 -25.26 7.74
N VAL A 7 -15.25 -24.39 8.59
CA VAL A 7 -14.50 -24.80 9.81
C VAL A 7 -15.30 -24.50 11.09
N LYS A 8 -16.53 -24.03 10.98
CA LYS A 8 -17.39 -23.63 12.11
C LYS A 8 -17.60 -24.75 13.15
N ASP A 9 -17.52 -26.00 12.74
CA ASP A 9 -17.77 -27.15 13.61
C ASP A 9 -16.54 -27.61 14.40
N SER A 10 -15.37 -26.97 14.21
CA SER A 10 -14.15 -27.27 14.95
C SER A 10 -13.72 -26.10 15.83
N GLU A 11 -14.15 -26.09 17.09
CA GLU A 11 -13.82 -25.04 18.06
C GLU A 11 -12.30 -24.74 18.15
N LYS A 12 -11.47 -25.78 18.13
CA LYS A 12 -10.01 -25.63 18.20
C LYS A 12 -9.45 -24.92 16.96
N THR A 13 -9.96 -25.24 15.79
CA THR A 13 -9.52 -24.63 14.53
C THR A 13 -9.98 -23.18 14.43
N VAL A 14 -11.22 -22.90 14.83
CA VAL A 14 -11.75 -21.52 14.90
C VAL A 14 -10.95 -20.68 15.88
N ALA A 15 -10.67 -21.21 17.08
CA ALA A 15 -9.85 -20.52 18.08
C ALA A 15 -8.44 -20.22 17.56
N GLY A 16 -7.81 -21.17 16.84
CA GLY A 16 -6.50 -20.98 16.22
C GLY A 16 -6.50 -19.89 15.14
N ILE A 17 -7.52 -19.85 14.29
CA ILE A 17 -7.67 -18.81 13.25
C ILE A 17 -7.86 -17.43 13.90
N ILE A 18 -8.75 -17.35 14.90
CA ILE A 18 -9.00 -16.09 15.63
C ILE A 18 -7.73 -15.61 16.32
N ALA A 19 -7.02 -16.49 17.04
CA ALA A 19 -5.78 -16.12 17.71
C ALA A 19 -4.71 -15.62 16.72
N THR A 20 -4.60 -16.26 15.56
CA THR A 20 -3.68 -15.81 14.50
C THR A 20 -4.07 -14.47 13.95
N ALA A 21 -5.34 -14.25 13.63
CA ALA A 21 -5.88 -12.97 13.17
C ALA A 21 -5.64 -11.87 14.22
N GLN A 22 -5.97 -12.12 15.48
CA GLN A 22 -5.74 -11.17 16.58
C GLN A 22 -4.27 -10.79 16.66
N ARG A 23 -3.33 -11.74 16.60
CA ARG A 23 -1.89 -11.46 16.65
C ARG A 23 -1.41 -10.60 15.49
N VAL A 24 -1.94 -10.82 14.28
CA VAL A 24 -1.60 -10.02 13.10
C VAL A 24 -2.15 -8.60 13.22
N PHE A 25 -3.42 -8.46 13.63
CA PHE A 25 -4.08 -7.15 13.67
C PHE A 25 -3.77 -6.34 14.93
N GLN A 26 -3.38 -6.99 16.04
CA GLN A 26 -3.11 -6.30 17.32
C GLN A 26 -2.10 -5.16 17.20
N ARG A 27 -1.11 -5.30 16.29
CA ARG A 27 -0.12 -4.26 16.03
C ARG A 27 -0.71 -2.97 15.47
N PHE A 28 -1.85 -3.07 14.76
CA PHE A 28 -2.56 -1.94 14.15
C PHE A 28 -3.62 -1.32 15.08
N LEU A 29 -3.92 -1.95 16.23
CA LEU A 29 -4.92 -1.47 17.20
C LEU A 29 -4.35 -0.50 18.25
N LYS A 30 -3.18 0.05 18.00
CA LYS A 30 -2.62 1.12 18.83
C LYS A 30 -3.36 2.42 18.58
N LYS A 31 -3.53 3.26 19.61
CA LYS A 31 -4.28 4.53 19.53
C LYS A 31 -3.81 5.44 18.41
N ASP A 32 -2.50 5.56 18.23
CA ASP A 32 -1.90 6.42 17.21
C ASP A 32 -2.26 5.94 15.79
N PHE A 33 -2.30 4.62 15.56
CA PHE A 33 -2.71 4.03 14.29
C PHE A 33 -4.20 4.20 14.04
N ILE A 34 -5.03 3.94 15.05
CA ILE A 34 -6.48 4.11 14.94
C ILE A 34 -6.79 5.59 14.64
N GLY A 35 -6.14 6.53 15.34
CA GLY A 35 -6.30 7.96 15.08
C GLY A 35 -5.89 8.40 13.68
N ALA A 36 -4.81 7.80 13.15
CA ALA A 36 -4.30 8.16 11.82
C ALA A 36 -5.09 7.51 10.66
N PHE A 37 -5.60 6.28 10.82
CA PHE A 37 -6.14 5.50 9.72
C PHE A 37 -7.64 5.19 9.79
N CYS A 38 -8.29 5.44 10.93
CA CYS A 38 -9.71 5.13 11.12
C CYS A 38 -10.61 6.38 11.19
N GLY A 39 -10.09 7.56 10.87
CA GLY A 39 -10.85 8.80 10.81
C GLY A 39 -11.47 9.07 9.44
N GLU A 40 -11.99 10.29 9.27
CA GLU A 40 -12.42 10.77 7.95
C GLU A 40 -11.20 10.88 7.01
N THR A 41 -11.38 10.46 5.77
CA THR A 41 -10.32 10.53 4.76
C THR A 41 -10.09 11.97 4.32
N THR A 42 -8.92 12.51 4.65
CA THR A 42 -8.49 13.84 4.21
C THR A 42 -7.51 13.79 3.02
N LEU A 43 -6.99 12.58 2.72
CA LEU A 43 -6.09 12.37 1.58
C LEU A 43 -6.88 12.44 0.28
N PRO A 44 -6.50 13.29 -0.70
CA PRO A 44 -7.08 13.27 -2.02
C PRO A 44 -6.73 11.94 -2.70
N LEU A 45 -7.74 11.17 -3.08
CA LEU A 45 -7.57 9.88 -3.76
C LEU A 45 -7.39 10.07 -5.27
N ASP A 46 -7.94 11.15 -5.81
CA ASP A 46 -7.77 11.55 -7.21
C ASP A 46 -6.70 12.64 -7.27
N VAL A 47 -5.62 12.34 -7.98
CA VAL A 47 -4.46 13.24 -8.12
C VAL A 47 -4.55 13.90 -9.47
N ASP A 48 -5.07 15.11 -9.53
CA ASP A 48 -5.26 15.89 -10.74
C ASP A 48 -4.55 17.25 -10.66
N GLY A 49 -4.03 17.73 -11.80
CA GLY A 49 -3.36 19.01 -11.89
C GLY A 49 -2.04 19.03 -11.10
N LYS A 50 -1.68 20.20 -10.60
CA LYS A 50 -0.41 20.44 -9.89
C LYS A 50 -0.54 20.13 -8.41
N GLN A 51 -0.43 18.86 -8.06
CA GLN A 51 -0.49 18.38 -6.67
C GLN A 51 0.78 17.61 -6.31
N LEU A 52 1.19 17.70 -5.06
CA LEU A 52 2.28 16.92 -4.48
C LEU A 52 1.78 16.26 -3.21
N ILE A 53 1.79 14.93 -3.19
CA ILE A 53 1.46 14.13 -2.01
C ILE A 53 2.74 13.49 -1.52
N ILE A 54 3.08 13.68 -0.26
CA ILE A 54 4.30 13.13 0.36
C ILE A 54 3.89 12.10 1.42
N PHE A 55 4.34 10.86 1.25
CA PHE A 55 4.20 9.79 2.23
C PHE A 55 5.47 9.70 3.06
N GLY A 56 5.38 10.12 4.33
CA GLY A 56 6.47 10.00 5.30
C GLY A 56 6.43 8.67 6.02
N LEU A 57 7.57 7.97 6.05
CA LEU A 57 7.72 6.72 6.78
C LEU A 57 8.54 6.94 8.05
N ASP A 58 7.89 6.77 9.22
CA ASP A 58 8.58 6.81 10.51
C ASP A 58 9.52 5.60 10.65
N ARG A 59 10.80 5.88 10.89
CA ARG A 59 11.85 4.85 11.04
C ARG A 59 11.62 3.94 12.24
N ASN A 60 11.07 4.47 13.34
CA ASN A 60 10.88 3.73 14.59
C ASN A 60 9.70 2.73 14.50
N ASN A 61 8.73 3.00 13.62
CA ASN A 61 7.53 2.19 13.45
C ASN A 61 7.44 1.59 12.04
N ARG A 62 8.57 1.50 11.32
CA ARG A 62 8.64 1.07 9.91
C ARG A 62 7.87 -0.23 9.64
N ASP A 63 8.11 -1.26 10.45
CA ASP A 63 7.52 -2.60 10.25
C ASP A 63 5.99 -2.63 10.33
N ILE A 64 5.41 -1.61 10.96
CA ILE A 64 3.95 -1.48 11.10
C ILE A 64 3.40 -0.46 10.09
N VAL A 65 4.10 0.66 9.91
CA VAL A 65 3.64 1.77 9.06
C VAL A 65 3.84 1.45 7.57
N ALA A 66 4.97 0.83 7.19
CA ALA A 66 5.28 0.57 5.80
C ALA A 66 4.20 -0.23 5.06
N PRO A 67 3.65 -1.35 5.58
CA PRO A 67 2.58 -2.07 4.91
C PRO A 67 1.31 -1.24 4.69
N LEU A 68 0.95 -0.39 5.66
CA LEU A 68 -0.22 0.48 5.56
C LEU A 68 -0.01 1.59 4.52
N LEU A 69 1.13 2.28 4.58
CA LEU A 69 1.48 3.30 3.58
C LEU A 69 1.56 2.71 2.18
N THR A 70 2.14 1.51 2.05
CA THR A 70 2.20 0.79 0.76
C THR A 70 0.80 0.49 0.23
N ALA A 71 -0.12 0.04 1.07
CA ALA A 71 -1.49 -0.23 0.67
C ALA A 71 -2.21 1.05 0.21
N ILE A 72 -2.02 2.16 0.92
CA ILE A 72 -2.59 3.46 0.55
C ILE A 72 -1.97 3.96 -0.77
N LEU A 73 -0.65 3.90 -0.90
CA LEU A 73 0.06 4.27 -2.13
C LEU A 73 -0.44 3.44 -3.31
N HIS A 74 -0.55 2.11 -3.13
CA HIS A 74 -1.10 1.21 -4.14
C HIS A 74 -2.51 1.63 -4.56
N MET A 75 -3.38 1.92 -3.60
CA MET A 75 -4.76 2.35 -3.87
C MET A 75 -4.80 3.67 -4.64
N VAL A 76 -4.02 4.67 -4.22
CA VAL A 76 -3.95 5.98 -4.89
C VAL A 76 -3.41 5.82 -6.32
N VAL A 77 -2.30 5.11 -6.50
CA VAL A 77 -1.70 4.92 -7.84
C VAL A 77 -2.65 4.15 -8.74
N SER A 78 -3.16 2.99 -8.31
CA SER A 78 -4.06 2.17 -9.12
C SER A 78 -5.31 2.93 -9.54
N ARG A 79 -5.89 3.73 -8.63
CA ARG A 79 -7.05 4.57 -8.95
C ARG A 79 -6.73 5.63 -10.02
N ASN A 80 -5.51 6.13 -10.02
CA ASN A 80 -5.10 7.21 -10.91
C ASN A 80 -4.54 6.75 -12.26
N VAL A 81 -4.08 5.49 -12.39
CA VAL A 81 -3.66 4.91 -13.66
C VAL A 81 -4.79 4.15 -14.37
N SER A 82 -5.75 3.58 -13.63
CA SER A 82 -6.89 2.84 -14.21
C SER A 82 -8.04 3.77 -14.55
N ARG A 83 -7.78 4.83 -15.33
CA ARG A 83 -8.79 5.80 -15.74
C ARG A 83 -9.34 5.49 -17.13
N SER A 84 -10.63 5.74 -17.32
CA SER A 84 -11.27 5.66 -18.66
C SER A 84 -10.82 6.78 -19.61
N THR A 85 -10.31 7.88 -19.07
CA THR A 85 -9.81 9.03 -19.83
C THR A 85 -8.31 9.20 -19.58
N PRO A 86 -7.48 9.28 -20.61
CA PRO A 86 -6.05 9.52 -20.48
C PRO A 86 -5.75 10.79 -19.67
N ARG A 87 -4.68 10.76 -18.90
CA ARG A 87 -4.23 11.93 -18.13
C ARG A 87 -3.63 12.99 -19.07
N GLN A 88 -3.89 14.24 -18.77
CA GLN A 88 -3.19 15.36 -19.43
C GLN A 88 -1.78 15.55 -18.86
N ASP A 89 -1.67 15.47 -17.53
CA ASP A 89 -0.40 15.57 -16.82
C ASP A 89 0.04 14.18 -16.34
N PRO A 90 1.34 13.81 -16.41
CA PRO A 90 1.81 12.53 -15.96
C PRO A 90 1.65 12.37 -14.44
N LEU A 91 1.34 11.15 -14.00
CA LEU A 91 1.42 10.76 -12.60
C LEU A 91 2.85 10.35 -12.28
N VAL A 92 3.60 11.23 -11.63
CA VAL A 92 4.97 10.93 -11.21
C VAL A 92 4.96 10.32 -9.81
N VAL A 93 5.45 9.09 -9.70
CA VAL A 93 5.60 8.39 -8.41
C VAL A 93 7.09 8.26 -8.10
N SER A 94 7.55 9.02 -7.12
CA SER A 94 8.94 8.97 -6.65
C SER A 94 9.03 8.16 -5.36
N ILE A 95 9.84 7.11 -5.36
CA ILE A 95 10.06 6.24 -4.22
C ILE A 95 11.53 6.27 -3.86
N ASP A 96 11.84 6.90 -2.74
CA ASP A 96 13.16 6.83 -2.15
C ASP A 96 13.29 5.54 -1.35
N GLU A 97 14.42 4.84 -1.54
CA GLU A 97 14.70 3.57 -0.87
C GLU A 97 13.62 2.48 -1.12
N LEU A 98 13.37 2.17 -2.40
CA LEU A 98 12.38 1.19 -2.87
C LEU A 98 12.39 -0.15 -2.11
N PRO A 99 13.54 -0.75 -1.71
CA PRO A 99 13.53 -2.02 -0.99
C PRO A 99 12.83 -2.01 0.37
N THR A 100 12.49 -0.85 0.89
CA THR A 100 11.82 -0.71 2.19
C THR A 100 10.31 -0.94 2.13
N ILE A 101 9.74 -0.94 0.93
CA ILE A 101 8.31 -1.12 0.70
C ILE A 101 8.07 -2.27 -0.28
N TYR A 102 6.97 -2.98 -0.09
CA TYR A 102 6.57 -4.09 -0.97
C TYR A 102 5.46 -3.64 -1.92
N LEU A 103 5.80 -3.37 -3.18
CA LEU A 103 4.88 -2.93 -4.23
C LEU A 103 4.84 -3.93 -5.38
N PRO A 104 4.06 -5.03 -5.28
CA PRO A 104 4.02 -6.07 -6.29
C PRO A 104 3.50 -5.58 -7.66
N GLN A 105 2.68 -4.54 -7.67
CA GLN A 105 2.13 -3.95 -8.91
C GLN A 105 3.07 -2.96 -9.60
N LEU A 106 4.20 -2.61 -9.00
CA LEU A 106 5.11 -1.60 -9.55
C LEU A 106 5.58 -1.97 -10.96
N VAL A 107 5.90 -3.24 -11.19
CA VAL A 107 6.35 -3.73 -12.51
C VAL A 107 5.24 -3.57 -13.56
N ASN A 108 3.99 -3.89 -13.19
CA ASN A 108 2.85 -3.72 -14.09
C ASN A 108 2.61 -2.24 -14.40
N TRP A 109 2.69 -1.35 -13.40
CA TRP A 109 2.55 0.08 -13.63
C TRP A 109 3.61 0.64 -14.58
N LEU A 110 4.86 0.19 -14.45
CA LEU A 110 5.94 0.61 -15.33
C LEU A 110 5.79 0.09 -16.76
N ASN A 111 5.26 -1.12 -16.93
CA ASN A 111 5.15 -1.78 -18.22
C ASN A 111 3.84 -1.43 -18.95
N GLU A 112 2.72 -1.47 -18.23
CA GLU A 112 1.39 -1.40 -18.82
C GLU A 112 0.79 0.01 -18.78
N ASN A 113 1.09 0.78 -17.72
CA ASN A 113 0.48 2.10 -17.52
C ASN A 113 1.36 3.28 -17.98
N ARG A 114 2.41 3.02 -18.72
CA ARG A 114 3.23 4.06 -19.32
C ARG A 114 2.42 4.95 -20.28
N GLU A 115 1.55 4.34 -21.09
CA GLU A 115 0.69 5.07 -22.03
C GLU A 115 -0.41 5.85 -21.30
N ASP A 116 -0.79 5.42 -20.10
CA ASP A 116 -1.74 6.12 -19.23
C ASP A 116 -1.11 7.31 -18.47
N GLY A 117 0.16 7.60 -18.75
CA GLY A 117 0.90 8.72 -18.15
C GLY A 117 1.56 8.38 -16.81
N PHE A 118 1.81 7.13 -16.50
CA PHE A 118 2.58 6.75 -15.32
C PHE A 118 4.09 6.97 -15.52
N CYS A 119 4.76 7.60 -14.56
CA CYS A 119 6.20 7.81 -14.52
C CYS A 119 6.75 7.45 -13.15
N GLY A 120 7.67 6.49 -13.07
CA GLY A 120 8.33 6.06 -11.84
C GLY A 120 9.74 6.62 -11.70
N ILE A 121 10.06 7.20 -10.53
CA ILE A 121 11.41 7.56 -10.12
C ILE A 121 11.75 6.69 -8.91
N LEU A 122 12.69 5.76 -9.07
CA LEU A 122 12.99 4.74 -8.08
C LEU A 122 14.41 4.92 -7.53
N GLY A 123 14.49 5.12 -6.22
CA GLY A 123 15.76 5.21 -5.49
C GLY A 123 16.10 3.89 -4.79
N PHE A 124 17.36 3.47 -4.90
CA PHE A 124 17.91 2.33 -4.18
C PHE A 124 19.42 2.53 -3.93
N GLN A 125 19.91 1.95 -2.86
CA GLN A 125 21.30 2.15 -2.44
C GLN A 125 22.28 1.25 -3.19
N ASN A 126 21.83 0.06 -3.63
CA ASN A 126 22.68 -0.92 -4.31
C ASN A 126 21.85 -1.71 -5.34
N ILE A 127 22.43 -1.95 -6.51
CA ILE A 127 21.80 -2.73 -7.60
C ILE A 127 21.47 -4.16 -7.15
N SER A 128 22.28 -4.77 -6.28
CA SER A 128 22.01 -6.10 -5.72
C SER A 128 20.69 -6.20 -4.94
N GLN A 129 20.06 -5.08 -4.59
CA GLN A 129 18.75 -5.05 -3.96
C GLN A 129 17.60 -5.31 -4.96
N LEU A 130 17.86 -5.22 -6.27
CA LEU A 130 16.89 -5.51 -7.34
C LEU A 130 16.91 -6.98 -7.77
N GLU A 131 17.89 -7.77 -7.33
CA GLU A 131 18.07 -9.17 -7.71
C GLU A 131 17.35 -10.16 -6.78
N LYS A 132 16.54 -9.67 -5.84
CA LYS A 132 15.75 -10.47 -4.89
C LYS A 132 14.27 -10.38 -5.23
#